data_5b41349266428b511b1a4c4c44c9310c
#
_entry.id   5b41349266428b511b1a4c4c44c9310c
#
_cell.length_a   1.000
_cell.length_b   1.000
_cell.length_c   1.000
_cell.angle_alpha   90.00
_cell.angle_beta   90.00
_cell.angle_gamma   90.00
#
_symmetry.space_group_name_H-M   'P 1'
#
loop_
_entity.id
_entity.type
_entity.pdbx_description
1 polymer ?
#
loop_
_entity_poly.entity_id
_entity_poly.type
_entity_poly.pdbx_seq_one_letter_code
_entity_poly.pdbx_strand_id
1 'polypeptide(L)'
;MKKYLLLLFLALISLKGVSQEKITIPIDSLPFDAIINSTFGGKRMKYYGNIKLNLNQAFFENWISGGESSLSGFFNLDYHFNYTDRKGLVWDSYVTFSMGGNKIQNKKLKKADDRFVLSSHLGKQINHNWNYSVNLNLRTQILPGYRYYSVDNVSKQEKQSEFFSPAILQLGLGWYYKENKDTWINLSPITGRMIFVNPTFNKELMEGEKYFGVEKGKNHELYLGGAINGFKKFLLMQNISMENNFNIYINYLNETQNVDFELNTSIKMRINNRISSNLIIHLLYDDDLINDLQIRELFGVGIDLNL
;
A
#
# COMPACT_ATOMS: atom_id res chain seq x y z
N MET A 1 14.65 -13.78 14.51
CA MET A 1 14.16 -13.03 13.34
C MET A 1 13.56 -11.67 13.71
N LYS A 2 12.61 -11.56 14.68
CA LYS A 2 11.95 -10.29 15.08
C LYS A 2 12.92 -9.14 15.43
N LYS A 3 14.06 -9.41 16.11
CA LYS A 3 15.06 -8.39 16.48
C LYS A 3 15.79 -7.77 15.26
N TYR A 4 16.02 -8.53 14.21
CA TYR A 4 16.69 -8.04 13.00
C TYR A 4 15.78 -7.22 12.10
N LEU A 5 14.47 -7.51 12.10
CA LEU A 5 13.46 -6.74 11.37
C LEU A 5 13.34 -5.31 11.93
N LEU A 6 13.35 -5.18 13.27
CA LEU A 6 13.32 -3.89 13.95
C LEU A 6 14.60 -3.08 13.68
N LEU A 7 15.75 -3.73 13.63
CA LEU A 7 17.04 -3.09 13.30
C LEU A 7 17.09 -2.64 11.84
N LEU A 8 16.56 -3.43 10.91
CA LEU A 8 16.45 -3.04 9.50
C LEU A 8 15.53 -1.83 9.32
N PHE A 9 14.41 -1.80 10.06
CA PHE A 9 13.48 -0.68 10.08
C PHE A 9 14.11 0.60 10.63
N LEU A 10 14.83 0.51 11.75
CA LEU A 10 15.58 1.64 12.32
C LEU A 10 16.69 2.12 11.40
N ALA A 11 17.38 1.21 10.69
CA ALA A 11 18.38 1.56 9.70
C ALA A 11 17.79 2.30 8.48
N LEU A 12 16.61 1.88 8.00
CA LEU A 12 15.92 2.55 6.90
C LEU A 12 15.42 3.97 7.28
N ILE A 13 15.04 4.18 8.55
CA ILE A 13 14.66 5.51 9.06
C ILE A 13 15.88 6.40 9.26
N SER A 14 17.05 5.82 9.62
CA SER A 14 18.29 6.57 9.91
C SER A 14 19.08 6.95 8.67
N LEU A 15 18.74 6.48 7.48
CA LEU A 15 19.31 6.96 6.23
C LEU A 15 18.94 8.44 6.03
N LYS A 16 19.70 9.32 6.69
CA LYS A 16 19.71 10.74 6.36
C LYS A 16 20.21 10.80 4.93
N GLY A 17 19.34 11.21 4.00
CA GLY A 17 19.75 11.50 2.65
C GLY A 17 20.94 12.45 2.71
N VAL A 18 22.07 12.06 2.14
CA VAL A 18 23.17 12.97 1.90
C VAL A 18 22.60 14.05 1.00
N SER A 19 22.30 15.20 1.59
CA SER A 19 21.86 16.39 0.87
C SER A 19 23.00 16.82 -0.03
N GLN A 20 22.98 16.39 -1.28
CA GLN A 20 23.80 17.00 -2.29
C GLN A 20 23.20 18.34 -2.67
N GLU A 21 24.06 19.33 -2.84
CA GLU A 21 23.71 20.69 -3.24
C GLU A 21 22.63 20.73 -4.32
N LYS A 22 21.71 21.68 -4.15
CA LYS A 22 20.69 22.02 -5.13
C LYS A 22 21.32 22.39 -6.47
N ILE A 23 21.49 21.40 -7.34
CA ILE A 23 21.57 21.68 -8.76
C ILE A 23 20.12 21.95 -9.19
N THR A 24 19.75 23.20 -9.25
CA THR A 24 18.51 23.68 -9.87
C THR A 24 18.62 23.43 -11.37
N ILE A 25 18.22 22.25 -11.80
CA ILE A 25 17.82 22.07 -13.20
C ILE A 25 16.44 22.73 -13.28
N PRO A 26 16.21 23.73 -14.15
CA PRO A 26 14.87 24.20 -14.44
C PRO A 26 14.14 23.03 -15.10
N ILE A 27 13.40 22.26 -14.30
CA ILE A 27 12.36 21.40 -14.84
C ILE A 27 11.30 22.41 -15.30
N ASP A 28 11.18 22.57 -16.60
CA ASP A 28 9.96 23.09 -17.19
C ASP A 28 8.84 22.16 -16.72
N SER A 29 8.33 22.44 -15.53
CA SER A 29 7.07 21.95 -15.06
C SER A 29 6.06 22.52 -16.03
N LEU A 30 5.54 21.67 -16.91
CA LEU A 30 4.33 21.98 -17.63
C LEU A 30 3.34 22.58 -16.62
N PRO A 31 2.58 23.63 -16.98
CA PRO A 31 1.79 24.42 -16.03
C PRO A 31 0.58 23.66 -15.47
N PHE A 32 0.72 22.36 -15.23
CA PHE A 32 -0.32 21.55 -14.60
C PHE A 32 -0.50 21.90 -13.12
N ASP A 33 0.54 22.40 -12.45
CA ASP A 33 0.44 22.92 -11.07
C ASP A 33 -0.41 24.21 -10.96
N ALA A 34 -0.68 24.89 -12.07
CA ALA A 34 -1.45 26.12 -12.09
C ALA A 34 -2.97 25.91 -12.12
N ILE A 35 -3.43 24.74 -12.52
CA ILE A 35 -4.87 24.51 -12.80
C ILE A 35 -5.66 24.09 -11.56
N ILE A 36 -5.03 23.59 -10.49
CA ILE A 36 -5.76 23.00 -9.36
C ILE A 36 -5.46 23.66 -8.00
N ASN A 37 -4.93 24.87 -7.99
CA ASN A 37 -4.87 25.67 -6.76
C ASN A 37 -6.06 26.64 -6.67
N SER A 38 -7.28 26.11 -6.56
CA SER A 38 -8.45 26.97 -6.31
C SER A 38 -8.39 27.50 -4.88
N THR A 39 -8.13 28.79 -4.72
CA THR A 39 -8.21 29.47 -3.43
C THR A 39 -9.58 30.13 -3.33
N PHE A 40 -10.56 29.43 -2.74
CA PHE A 40 -11.84 30.01 -2.37
C PHE A 40 -11.79 30.45 -0.91
N GLY A 41 -11.84 31.77 -0.65
CA GLY A 41 -12.05 32.31 0.69
C GLY A 41 -11.03 31.88 1.76
N GLY A 42 -9.75 31.63 1.36
CA GLY A 42 -8.69 31.18 2.26
C GLY A 42 -8.68 29.68 2.55
N LYS A 43 -9.47 28.91 1.87
CA LYS A 43 -9.41 27.45 1.81
C LYS A 43 -8.48 27.03 0.70
N ARG A 44 -7.59 26.07 0.96
CA ARG A 44 -6.69 25.50 -0.04
C ARG A 44 -7.08 24.05 -0.28
N MET A 45 -7.38 23.71 -1.53
CA MET A 45 -7.63 22.34 -1.97
C MET A 45 -6.59 21.99 -3.02
N LYS A 46 -6.00 20.80 -2.90
CA LYS A 46 -5.04 20.28 -3.86
C LYS A 46 -5.40 18.84 -4.21
N TYR A 47 -5.36 18.57 -5.50
CA TYR A 47 -5.54 17.23 -6.06
C TYR A 47 -4.32 16.90 -6.88
N TYR A 48 -3.78 15.72 -6.75
CA TYR A 48 -2.71 15.23 -7.61
C TYR A 48 -2.71 13.71 -7.58
N GLY A 49 -2.20 13.12 -8.63
CA GLY A 49 -2.15 11.69 -8.75
C GLY A 49 -1.10 11.20 -9.72
N ASN A 50 -0.97 9.90 -9.79
CA ASN A 50 -0.08 9.25 -10.71
C ASN A 50 -0.68 7.92 -11.18
N ILE A 51 -0.65 7.68 -12.48
CA ILE A 51 -0.97 6.38 -13.08
C ILE A 51 0.33 5.74 -13.55
N LYS A 52 0.54 4.47 -13.18
CA LYS A 52 1.69 3.67 -13.62
C LYS A 52 1.21 2.42 -14.35
N LEU A 53 1.74 2.19 -15.52
CA LEU A 53 1.55 0.97 -16.30
C LEU A 53 2.90 0.29 -16.45
N ASN A 54 3.07 -0.88 -15.86
CA ASN A 54 4.31 -1.65 -15.91
C ASN A 54 4.07 -2.93 -16.73
N LEU A 55 5.02 -3.25 -17.60
CA LEU A 55 5.01 -4.47 -18.40
C LEU A 55 6.35 -5.21 -18.25
N ASN A 56 6.26 -6.52 -18.12
CA ASN A 56 7.41 -7.42 -18.10
C ASN A 56 7.13 -8.56 -19.07
N GLN A 57 8.11 -8.87 -19.91
CA GLN A 57 7.99 -9.94 -20.90
C GLN A 57 9.26 -10.79 -20.90
N ALA A 58 9.07 -12.11 -20.96
CA ALA A 58 10.08 -13.07 -21.37
C ALA A 58 9.54 -13.81 -22.62
N PHE A 59 10.35 -13.89 -23.66
CA PHE A 59 9.98 -14.57 -24.92
C PHE A 59 11.04 -15.59 -25.28
N PHE A 60 10.60 -16.82 -25.51
CA PHE A 60 11.45 -17.93 -25.91
C PHE A 60 10.84 -18.63 -27.13
N GLU A 61 11.61 -18.77 -28.20
CA GLU A 61 11.25 -19.53 -29.38
C GLU A 61 12.46 -20.34 -29.82
N ASN A 62 12.30 -21.65 -29.97
CA ASN A 62 13.36 -22.59 -30.36
C ASN A 62 14.62 -22.49 -29.46
N TRP A 63 14.44 -22.10 -28.18
CA TRP A 63 15.52 -21.96 -27.21
C TRP A 63 15.85 -23.29 -26.56
N ILE A 64 17.01 -23.89 -26.94
CA ILE A 64 17.41 -25.26 -26.57
C ILE A 64 17.58 -25.43 -25.05
N SER A 65 18.02 -24.37 -24.33
CA SER A 65 18.27 -24.42 -22.89
C SER A 65 16.99 -24.44 -22.04
N GLY A 66 15.80 -24.41 -22.66
CA GLY A 66 14.52 -24.37 -21.99
C GLY A 66 14.09 -22.94 -21.61
N GLY A 67 12.86 -22.78 -21.19
CA GLY A 67 12.22 -21.53 -20.80
C GLY A 67 10.75 -21.51 -21.18
N GLU A 68 9.93 -20.77 -20.44
CA GLU A 68 8.52 -20.53 -20.78
C GLU A 68 8.31 -19.04 -21.06
N SER A 69 7.73 -18.72 -22.21
CA SER A 69 7.36 -17.33 -22.52
C SER A 69 6.30 -16.84 -21.55
N SER A 70 6.46 -15.62 -21.06
CA SER A 70 5.54 -15.01 -20.11
C SER A 70 5.34 -13.52 -20.36
N LEU A 71 4.16 -13.02 -19.98
CA LEU A 71 3.81 -11.62 -20.00
C LEU A 71 3.13 -11.25 -18.68
N SER A 72 3.64 -10.24 -17.99
CA SER A 72 3.02 -9.67 -16.81
C SER A 72 2.71 -8.20 -17.03
N GLY A 73 1.53 -7.78 -16.60
CA GLY A 73 1.11 -6.38 -16.64
C GLY A 73 0.58 -5.92 -15.30
N PHE A 74 0.93 -4.69 -14.90
CA PHE A 74 0.50 -4.08 -13.65
C PHE A 74 0.03 -2.66 -13.92
N PHE A 75 -1.14 -2.34 -13.39
CA PHE A 75 -1.73 -1.01 -13.33
C PHE A 75 -1.72 -0.52 -11.89
N ASN A 76 -1.26 0.70 -11.66
CA ASN A 76 -1.34 1.37 -10.37
C ASN A 76 -1.89 2.78 -10.56
N LEU A 77 -2.82 3.17 -9.70
CA LEU A 77 -3.36 4.52 -9.56
C LEU A 77 -3.14 4.97 -8.13
N ASP A 78 -2.42 6.07 -7.95
CA ASP A 78 -2.30 6.79 -6.69
C ASP A 78 -2.95 8.17 -6.86
N TYR A 79 -3.90 8.51 -6.00
CA TYR A 79 -4.61 9.79 -6.05
C TYR A 79 -4.69 10.42 -4.66
N HIS A 80 -4.33 11.70 -4.58
CA HIS A 80 -4.25 12.45 -3.34
C HIS A 80 -5.21 13.63 -3.36
N PHE A 81 -5.86 13.85 -2.23
CA PHE A 81 -6.66 15.02 -1.93
C PHE A 81 -6.14 15.65 -0.65
N ASN A 82 -5.83 16.96 -0.69
CA ASN A 82 -5.42 17.72 0.46
C ASN A 82 -6.31 18.98 0.59
N TYR A 83 -6.82 19.20 1.79
CA TYR A 83 -7.60 20.38 2.12
C TYR A 83 -7.06 21.03 3.40
N THR A 84 -6.97 22.35 3.40
CA THR A 84 -6.62 23.10 4.60
C THR A 84 -7.41 24.40 4.62
N ASP A 85 -7.97 24.78 5.77
CA ASP A 85 -8.64 26.05 5.96
C ASP A 85 -7.86 27.00 6.86
N ARG A 86 -8.30 28.28 6.93
CA ARG A 86 -7.70 29.29 7.82
C ARG A 86 -7.92 29.00 9.31
N LYS A 87 -8.89 28.16 9.64
CA LYS A 87 -9.20 27.78 11.04
C LYS A 87 -8.37 26.61 11.53
N GLY A 88 -7.43 26.11 10.70
CA GLY A 88 -6.53 25.01 11.01
C GLY A 88 -7.19 23.63 10.90
N LEU A 89 -8.28 23.49 10.13
CA LEU A 89 -8.78 22.19 9.71
C LEU A 89 -7.89 21.68 8.58
N VAL A 90 -7.43 20.44 8.72
CA VAL A 90 -6.61 19.72 7.72
C VAL A 90 -7.33 18.43 7.38
N TRP A 91 -7.50 18.16 6.09
CA TRP A 91 -8.04 16.90 5.61
C TRP A 91 -7.20 16.38 4.46
N ASP A 92 -6.48 15.30 4.71
CA ASP A 92 -5.62 14.63 3.76
C ASP A 92 -6.19 13.24 3.48
N SER A 93 -6.45 12.95 2.22
CA SER A 93 -6.89 11.62 1.78
C SER A 93 -6.06 11.14 0.62
N TYR A 94 -5.82 9.84 0.56
CA TYR A 94 -5.25 9.22 -0.62
C TYR A 94 -5.92 7.88 -0.92
N VAL A 95 -6.00 7.59 -2.20
CA VAL A 95 -6.50 6.32 -2.73
C VAL A 95 -5.38 5.68 -3.53
N THR A 96 -5.09 4.43 -3.22
CA THR A 96 -4.23 3.58 -4.04
C THR A 96 -5.07 2.44 -4.59
N PHE A 97 -5.00 2.26 -5.89
CA PHE A 97 -5.58 1.11 -6.58
C PHE A 97 -4.49 0.41 -7.39
N SER A 98 -4.37 -0.90 -7.20
CA SER A 98 -3.43 -1.74 -7.93
C SER A 98 -4.13 -2.94 -8.52
N MET A 99 -3.82 -3.27 -9.77
CA MET A 99 -4.29 -4.48 -10.45
C MET A 99 -3.18 -5.05 -11.31
N GLY A 100 -3.01 -6.37 -11.31
CA GLY A 100 -2.00 -7.00 -12.11
C GLY A 100 -2.31 -8.44 -12.47
N GLY A 101 -1.78 -8.88 -13.59
CA GLY A 101 -1.92 -10.24 -14.06
C GLY A 101 -0.62 -10.78 -14.67
N ASN A 102 -0.48 -12.09 -14.59
CA ASN A 102 0.62 -12.84 -15.19
C ASN A 102 0.06 -13.94 -16.10
N LYS A 103 0.51 -13.96 -17.34
CA LYS A 103 0.20 -14.98 -18.36
C LYS A 103 1.48 -15.69 -18.75
N ILE A 104 1.56 -16.98 -18.41
CA ILE A 104 2.60 -17.89 -18.91
C ILE A 104 2.05 -18.61 -20.14
N GLN A 105 2.91 -18.89 -21.11
CA GLN A 105 2.56 -19.62 -22.32
C GLN A 105 1.78 -20.90 -21.99
N ASN A 106 0.70 -21.13 -22.69
CA ASN A 106 -0.17 -22.31 -22.52
C ASN A 106 -0.85 -22.45 -21.12
N LYS A 107 -0.70 -21.47 -20.21
CA LYS A 107 -1.38 -21.45 -18.91
C LYS A 107 -2.46 -20.35 -18.86
N LYS A 108 -3.42 -20.46 -17.95
CA LYS A 108 -4.45 -19.41 -17.76
C LYS A 108 -3.82 -18.14 -17.20
N LEU A 109 -4.42 -17.00 -17.51
CA LEU A 109 -4.08 -15.72 -16.86
C LEU A 109 -4.35 -15.85 -15.36
N LYS A 110 -3.34 -15.52 -14.56
CA LYS A 110 -3.46 -15.51 -13.09
C LYS A 110 -3.37 -14.09 -12.56
N LYS A 111 -4.16 -13.79 -11.54
CA LYS A 111 -4.07 -12.55 -10.77
C LYS A 111 -2.71 -12.50 -10.08
N ALA A 112 -1.97 -11.41 -10.25
CA ALA A 112 -0.67 -11.18 -9.63
C ALA A 112 -0.70 -10.02 -8.63
N ASP A 113 -1.62 -9.05 -8.81
CA ASP A 113 -1.87 -7.96 -7.88
C ASP A 113 -3.36 -7.59 -7.91
N ASP A 114 -3.88 -7.15 -6.76
CA ASP A 114 -5.23 -6.64 -6.62
C ASP A 114 -5.37 -6.01 -5.23
N ARG A 115 -5.31 -4.70 -5.17
CA ARG A 115 -5.35 -3.97 -3.90
C ARG A 115 -6.06 -2.64 -4.07
N PHE A 116 -6.97 -2.37 -3.16
CA PHE A 116 -7.59 -1.07 -2.98
C PHE A 116 -7.32 -0.58 -1.56
N VAL A 117 -6.75 0.60 -1.42
CA VAL A 117 -6.50 1.26 -0.14
C VAL A 117 -7.06 2.67 -0.20
N LEU A 118 -7.88 3.02 0.79
CA LEU A 118 -8.32 4.39 1.06
C LEU A 118 -7.80 4.77 2.45
N SER A 119 -6.99 5.83 2.51
CA SER A 119 -6.57 6.43 3.77
C SER A 119 -7.04 7.87 3.85
N SER A 120 -7.56 8.27 5.00
CA SER A 120 -8.07 9.62 5.21
C SER A 120 -7.75 10.10 6.62
N HIS A 121 -7.12 11.26 6.72
CA HIS A 121 -6.74 11.92 7.96
C HIS A 121 -7.48 13.25 8.05
N LEU A 122 -8.42 13.34 8.99
CA LEU A 122 -9.10 14.59 9.32
C LEU A 122 -8.51 15.10 10.63
N GLY A 123 -7.98 16.33 10.62
CA GLY A 123 -7.27 16.86 11.78
C GLY A 123 -7.56 18.32 12.07
N LYS A 124 -7.30 18.70 13.32
CA LYS A 124 -7.31 20.08 13.80
C LYS A 124 -5.90 20.46 14.23
N GLN A 125 -5.37 21.51 13.63
CA GLN A 125 -4.01 21.99 13.87
C GLN A 125 -3.80 22.39 15.34
N ILE A 126 -2.75 21.86 15.96
CA ILE A 126 -2.25 22.22 17.28
C ILE A 126 -1.14 23.27 17.13
N ASN A 127 -0.19 23.00 16.24
CA ASN A 127 0.91 23.89 15.88
C ASN A 127 1.29 23.70 14.40
N HIS A 128 2.45 24.20 13.97
CA HIS A 128 2.84 24.18 12.57
C HIS A 128 2.79 22.77 11.92
N ASN A 129 3.20 21.73 12.65
CA ASN A 129 3.35 20.37 12.09
C ASN A 129 2.38 19.36 12.74
N TRP A 130 1.87 19.63 13.94
CA TRP A 130 1.05 18.69 14.70
C TRP A 130 -0.44 19.00 14.62
N ASN A 131 -1.25 17.97 14.48
CA ASN A 131 -2.70 18.04 14.45
C ASN A 131 -3.28 16.96 15.38
N TYR A 132 -4.37 17.25 16.10
CA TYR A 132 -5.29 16.20 16.55
C TYR A 132 -5.90 15.56 15.33
N SER A 133 -6.06 14.24 15.31
CA SER A 133 -6.56 13.56 14.12
C SER A 133 -7.53 12.44 14.40
N VAL A 134 -8.46 12.30 13.45
CA VAL A 134 -9.21 11.08 13.20
C VAL A 134 -8.63 10.48 11.94
N ASN A 135 -8.22 9.23 12.01
CA ASN A 135 -7.65 8.48 10.90
C ASN A 135 -8.58 7.35 10.49
N LEU A 136 -8.89 7.27 9.21
CA LEU A 136 -9.62 6.15 8.61
C LEU A 136 -8.70 5.47 7.59
N ASN A 137 -8.60 4.15 7.67
CA ASN A 137 -7.91 3.33 6.67
C ASN A 137 -8.80 2.16 6.28
N LEU A 138 -9.09 2.03 5.00
CA LEU A 138 -9.80 0.89 4.42
C LEU A 138 -8.88 0.20 3.44
N ARG A 139 -8.67 -1.10 3.63
CA ARG A 139 -7.92 -1.95 2.72
C ARG A 139 -8.78 -3.14 2.29
N THR A 140 -8.85 -3.38 1.00
CA THR A 140 -9.56 -4.54 0.42
C THR A 140 -9.01 -4.90 -0.95
N GLN A 141 -9.60 -5.89 -1.58
CA GLN A 141 -9.38 -6.31 -2.95
C GLN A 141 -10.68 -6.28 -3.75
N ILE A 142 -10.59 -6.29 -5.06
CA ILE A 142 -11.74 -6.15 -5.98
C ILE A 142 -12.03 -7.46 -6.69
N LEU A 143 -11.01 -8.16 -7.17
CA LEU A 143 -11.14 -9.37 -7.97
C LEU A 143 -11.07 -10.63 -7.11
N PRO A 144 -11.71 -11.73 -7.54
CA PRO A 144 -11.53 -13.02 -6.89
C PRO A 144 -10.08 -13.47 -6.88
N GLY A 145 -9.63 -14.01 -5.73
CA GLY A 145 -8.33 -14.65 -5.58
C GLY A 145 -8.49 -16.16 -5.53
N TYR A 146 -7.54 -16.88 -6.13
CA TYR A 146 -7.57 -18.35 -6.19
C TYR A 146 -6.25 -18.95 -5.74
N ARG A 147 -6.31 -19.99 -4.94
CA ARG A 147 -5.21 -20.91 -4.68
C ARG A 147 -5.23 -22.01 -5.76
N TYR A 148 -4.09 -22.25 -6.37
CA TYR A 148 -3.93 -23.30 -7.38
C TYR A 148 -3.14 -24.45 -6.80
N TYR A 149 -3.63 -25.68 -6.98
CA TYR A 149 -2.98 -26.90 -6.52
C TYR A 149 -3.26 -28.04 -7.51
N SER A 150 -2.46 -29.11 -7.43
CA SER A 150 -2.64 -30.30 -8.27
C SER A 150 -3.02 -31.49 -7.41
N VAL A 151 -4.04 -32.23 -7.83
CA VAL A 151 -4.44 -33.54 -7.28
C VAL A 151 -4.45 -34.51 -8.44
N ASP A 152 -3.69 -35.60 -8.33
CA ASP A 152 -3.58 -36.65 -9.36
C ASP A 152 -3.22 -36.09 -10.73
N ASN A 153 -2.27 -35.15 -10.79
CA ASN A 153 -1.85 -34.41 -11.99
C ASN A 153 -2.93 -33.53 -12.63
N VAL A 154 -4.10 -33.38 -12.00
CA VAL A 154 -5.16 -32.46 -12.43
C VAL A 154 -5.00 -31.15 -11.69
N SER A 155 -4.86 -30.05 -12.44
CA SER A 155 -4.81 -28.70 -11.85
C SER A 155 -6.19 -28.30 -11.34
N LYS A 156 -6.29 -28.04 -10.03
CA LYS A 156 -7.49 -27.55 -9.35
C LYS A 156 -7.27 -26.11 -8.88
N GLN A 157 -8.36 -25.39 -8.70
CA GLN A 157 -8.34 -24.04 -8.12
C GLN A 157 -9.42 -23.94 -7.05
N GLU A 158 -9.10 -23.26 -5.98
CA GLU A 158 -9.99 -22.98 -4.86
C GLU A 158 -10.05 -21.47 -4.65
N LYS A 159 -11.26 -20.91 -4.59
CA LYS A 159 -11.47 -19.49 -4.35
C LYS A 159 -11.12 -19.17 -2.91
N GLN A 160 -10.15 -18.26 -2.71
CA GLN A 160 -9.66 -17.84 -1.40
C GLN A 160 -10.16 -16.46 -1.01
N SER A 161 -10.61 -15.65 -1.95
CA SER A 161 -10.99 -14.29 -1.66
C SER A 161 -11.86 -13.71 -2.79
N GLU A 162 -12.58 -12.64 -2.50
CA GLU A 162 -13.41 -11.92 -3.48
C GLU A 162 -13.55 -10.44 -3.11
N PHE A 163 -14.38 -9.70 -3.84
CA PHE A 163 -14.68 -8.30 -3.53
C PHE A 163 -15.06 -8.13 -2.05
N PHE A 164 -14.41 -7.20 -1.37
CA PHE A 164 -14.61 -6.89 0.05
C PHE A 164 -14.44 -8.07 1.01
N SER A 165 -13.72 -9.13 0.59
CA SER A 165 -13.49 -10.32 1.42
C SER A 165 -12.07 -10.90 1.18
N PRO A 166 -11.09 -10.56 2.07
CA PRO A 166 -11.23 -9.73 3.26
C PRO A 166 -11.28 -8.23 2.94
N ALA A 167 -11.95 -7.47 3.83
CA ALA A 167 -11.80 -6.04 3.92
C ALA A 167 -11.43 -5.66 5.36
N ILE A 168 -10.47 -4.77 5.52
CA ILE A 168 -9.97 -4.31 6.81
C ILE A 168 -10.23 -2.81 6.90
N LEU A 169 -11.06 -2.42 7.86
CA LEU A 169 -11.36 -1.04 8.19
C LEU A 169 -10.74 -0.69 9.54
N GLN A 170 -9.95 0.38 9.58
CA GLN A 170 -9.40 0.94 10.82
C GLN A 170 -9.91 2.36 11.01
N LEU A 171 -10.34 2.69 12.21
CA LEU A 171 -10.70 4.03 12.62
C LEU A 171 -9.93 4.36 13.90
N GLY A 172 -9.04 5.35 13.82
CA GLY A 172 -8.12 5.71 14.90
C GLY A 172 -8.26 7.16 15.33
N LEU A 173 -8.07 7.41 16.62
CA LEU A 173 -8.00 8.73 17.23
C LEU A 173 -6.58 8.96 17.74
N GLY A 174 -6.03 10.16 17.48
CA GLY A 174 -4.67 10.45 17.94
C GLY A 174 -4.09 11.74 17.39
N TRP A 175 -2.85 11.68 16.95
CA TRP A 175 -2.06 12.82 16.49
C TRP A 175 -1.47 12.55 15.11
N TYR A 176 -1.54 13.56 14.26
CA TYR A 176 -0.99 13.55 12.91
C TYR A 176 0.12 14.60 12.81
N TYR A 177 1.34 14.15 12.64
CA TYR A 177 2.50 14.98 12.33
C TYR A 177 2.70 15.03 10.82
N LYS A 178 2.74 16.22 10.24
CA LYS A 178 3.00 16.44 8.82
C LYS A 178 4.04 17.53 8.68
N GLU A 179 5.24 17.13 8.29
CA GLU A 179 6.32 18.07 7.99
C GLU A 179 6.08 18.73 6.63
N ASN A 180 5.74 17.92 5.63
CA ASN A 180 5.45 18.34 4.26
C ASN A 180 4.65 17.23 3.54
N LYS A 181 4.50 17.33 2.21
CA LYS A 181 3.83 16.30 1.39
C LYS A 181 4.58 14.96 1.33
N ASP A 182 5.88 14.99 1.55
CA ASP A 182 6.78 13.85 1.41
C ASP A 182 7.14 13.19 2.76
N THR A 183 6.70 13.77 3.89
CA THR A 183 6.97 13.22 5.23
C THR A 183 5.81 13.48 6.18
N TRP A 184 5.20 12.40 6.65
CA TRP A 184 4.18 12.46 7.69
C TRP A 184 4.12 11.17 8.51
N ILE A 185 3.62 11.26 9.73
CA ILE A 185 3.35 10.14 10.63
C ILE A 185 2.04 10.39 11.39
N ASN A 186 1.24 9.34 11.54
CA ASN A 186 0.03 9.34 12.33
C ASN A 186 0.16 8.36 13.48
N LEU A 187 -0.11 8.82 14.68
CA LEU A 187 -0.08 8.05 15.91
C LEU A 187 -1.51 7.94 16.43
N SER A 188 -2.10 6.77 16.39
CA SER A 188 -3.48 6.50 16.80
C SER A 188 -3.51 5.48 17.94
N PRO A 189 -3.32 5.90 19.20
CA PRO A 189 -3.31 4.99 20.34
C PRO A 189 -4.67 4.34 20.62
N ILE A 190 -5.75 4.92 20.14
CA ILE A 190 -7.09 4.34 20.23
C ILE A 190 -7.56 4.07 18.80
N THR A 191 -7.51 2.80 18.37
CA THR A 191 -7.86 2.38 17.01
C THR A 191 -8.79 1.17 17.07
N GLY A 192 -10.02 1.34 16.56
CA GLY A 192 -10.90 0.23 16.22
C GLY A 192 -10.48 -0.35 14.87
N ARG A 193 -10.33 -1.66 14.79
CA ARG A 193 -10.07 -2.41 13.55
C ARG A 193 -11.21 -3.40 13.35
N MET A 194 -11.87 -3.34 12.20
CA MET A 194 -12.93 -4.27 11.82
C MET A 194 -12.50 -5.03 10.56
N ILE A 195 -12.57 -6.34 10.63
CA ILE A 195 -12.24 -7.23 9.51
C ILE A 195 -13.53 -7.85 9.01
N PHE A 196 -13.78 -7.78 7.71
CA PHE A 196 -14.95 -8.35 7.05
C PHE A 196 -14.51 -9.52 6.17
N VAL A 197 -15.28 -10.61 6.24
CA VAL A 197 -15.09 -11.82 5.42
C VAL A 197 -16.45 -12.34 5.01
N ASN A 198 -16.59 -12.79 3.76
CA ASN A 198 -17.79 -13.50 3.35
C ASN A 198 -17.86 -14.86 4.06
N PRO A 199 -18.96 -15.17 4.78
CA PRO A 199 -19.10 -16.42 5.53
C PRO A 199 -18.95 -17.69 4.69
N THR A 200 -19.05 -17.63 3.38
CA THR A 200 -18.78 -18.78 2.51
C THR A 200 -17.35 -19.30 2.62
N PHE A 201 -16.39 -18.47 3.06
CA PHE A 201 -14.99 -18.87 3.23
C PHE A 201 -14.66 -19.44 4.61
N ASN A 202 -15.50 -19.18 5.62
CA ASN A 202 -15.22 -19.63 6.99
C ASN A 202 -16.24 -20.57 7.59
N LYS A 203 -17.35 -20.89 6.89
CA LYS A 203 -18.40 -21.77 7.41
C LYS A 203 -17.97 -23.22 7.66
N GLU A 204 -16.96 -23.70 6.91
CA GLU A 204 -16.45 -25.07 6.99
C GLU A 204 -15.23 -25.23 7.93
N LEU A 205 -14.80 -24.13 8.57
CA LEU A 205 -13.74 -24.16 9.57
C LEU A 205 -14.14 -25.00 10.78
N MET A 206 -13.18 -25.52 11.53
CA MET A 206 -13.42 -26.11 12.84
C MET A 206 -13.72 -25.02 13.88
N GLU A 207 -14.33 -25.42 15.01
CA GLU A 207 -14.54 -24.49 16.13
C GLU A 207 -13.20 -23.95 16.65
N GLY A 208 -13.12 -22.62 16.81
CA GLY A 208 -11.90 -21.93 17.23
C GLY A 208 -10.94 -21.55 16.12
N GLU A 209 -11.14 -22.04 14.89
CA GLU A 209 -10.37 -21.58 13.73
C GLU A 209 -10.90 -20.24 13.21
N LYS A 210 -10.01 -19.43 12.67
CA LYS A 210 -10.30 -18.13 12.07
C LYS A 210 -9.86 -18.09 10.62
N TYR A 211 -10.56 -17.32 9.82
CA TYR A 211 -10.20 -16.99 8.44
C TYR A 211 -10.02 -15.49 8.33
N PHE A 212 -8.79 -15.04 8.09
CA PHE A 212 -8.41 -13.62 8.15
C PHE A 212 -8.82 -12.96 9.49
N GLY A 213 -8.64 -13.65 10.62
CA GLY A 213 -9.01 -13.15 11.95
C GLY A 213 -10.49 -13.26 12.31
N VAL A 214 -11.37 -13.70 11.39
CA VAL A 214 -12.82 -13.82 11.61
C VAL A 214 -13.17 -15.27 11.94
N GLU A 215 -13.89 -15.49 13.05
CA GLU A 215 -14.30 -16.80 13.50
C GLU A 215 -15.32 -17.46 12.55
N LYS A 216 -15.41 -18.78 12.68
CA LYS A 216 -16.35 -19.63 11.96
C LYS A 216 -17.76 -19.04 11.90
N GLY A 217 -18.30 -18.94 10.68
CA GLY A 217 -19.70 -18.51 10.43
C GLY A 217 -19.98 -17.04 10.68
N LYS A 218 -19.04 -16.27 11.24
CA LYS A 218 -19.18 -14.82 11.36
C LYS A 218 -18.83 -14.13 10.04
N ASN A 219 -19.33 -12.93 9.85
CA ASN A 219 -19.03 -12.08 8.69
C ASN A 219 -18.09 -10.91 9.02
N HIS A 220 -17.83 -10.67 10.29
CA HIS A 220 -16.87 -9.66 10.75
C HIS A 220 -16.33 -9.99 12.14
N GLU A 221 -15.20 -9.37 12.46
CA GLU A 221 -14.62 -9.35 13.80
C GLU A 221 -14.12 -7.94 14.11
N LEU A 222 -14.26 -7.52 15.38
CA LEU A 222 -13.88 -6.19 15.86
C LEU A 222 -12.73 -6.31 16.87
N TYR A 223 -11.67 -5.55 16.65
CA TYR A 223 -10.52 -5.43 17.51
C TYR A 223 -10.34 -3.99 17.98
N LEU A 224 -9.80 -3.82 19.20
CA LEU A 224 -9.40 -2.53 19.74
C LEU A 224 -7.90 -2.54 19.98
N GLY A 225 -7.21 -1.50 19.51
CA GLY A 225 -5.76 -1.45 19.58
C GLY A 225 -5.19 -0.07 19.40
N GLY A 226 -3.92 -0.03 19.06
CA GLY A 226 -3.18 1.16 18.64
C GLY A 226 -2.58 0.98 17.26
N ALA A 227 -2.50 2.08 16.49
CA ALA A 227 -1.90 2.07 15.17
C ALA A 227 -0.89 3.20 14.99
N ILE A 228 0.15 2.92 14.21
CA ILE A 228 1.12 3.90 13.74
C ILE A 228 1.21 3.75 12.22
N ASN A 229 0.93 4.85 11.51
CA ASN A 229 1.02 4.89 10.05
C ASN A 229 1.99 5.99 9.65
N GLY A 230 2.72 5.81 8.58
CA GLY A 230 3.60 6.87 8.12
C GLY A 230 4.02 6.72 6.67
N PHE A 231 4.46 7.85 6.14
CA PHE A 231 4.96 7.97 4.78
C PHE A 231 6.23 8.78 4.76
N LYS A 232 7.20 8.31 4.00
CA LYS A 232 8.40 9.08 3.71
C LYS A 232 8.85 8.84 2.28
N LYS A 233 9.01 9.96 1.55
CA LYS A 233 9.60 10.01 0.22
C LYS A 233 10.89 10.78 0.27
N PHE A 234 11.91 10.28 -0.42
CA PHE A 234 13.19 10.96 -0.57
C PHE A 234 13.90 10.55 -1.87
N LEU A 235 14.85 11.38 -2.30
CA LEU A 235 15.70 11.08 -3.44
C LEU A 235 16.91 10.27 -2.97
N LEU A 236 17.11 9.10 -3.58
CA LEU A 236 18.33 8.31 -3.41
C LEU A 236 19.46 8.86 -4.28
N MET A 237 19.10 9.25 -5.52
CA MET A 237 19.99 9.83 -6.53
C MET A 237 19.17 10.78 -7.40
N GLN A 238 19.81 11.51 -8.30
CA GLN A 238 19.15 12.51 -9.17
C GLN A 238 17.90 12.00 -9.89
N ASN A 239 17.90 10.75 -10.36
CA ASN A 239 16.78 10.15 -11.09
C ASN A 239 16.13 8.99 -10.34
N ILE A 240 16.49 8.76 -9.08
CA ILE A 240 15.99 7.64 -8.28
C ILE A 240 15.33 8.19 -7.02
N SER A 241 14.03 7.96 -6.88
CA SER A 241 13.28 8.28 -5.68
C SER A 241 12.80 7.01 -4.99
N MET A 242 12.70 7.08 -3.66
CA MET A 242 12.19 6.02 -2.83
C MET A 242 11.02 6.56 -2.00
N GLU A 243 9.92 5.82 -2.03
CA GLU A 243 8.71 6.08 -1.25
C GLU A 243 8.46 4.91 -0.33
N ASN A 244 8.23 5.19 0.95
CA ASN A 244 7.96 4.18 1.96
C ASN A 244 6.64 4.50 2.65
N ASN A 245 5.71 3.56 2.62
CA ASN A 245 4.51 3.56 3.44
C ASN A 245 4.62 2.45 4.45
N PHE A 246 4.38 2.74 5.72
CA PHE A 246 4.33 1.71 6.75
C PHE A 246 3.06 1.82 7.59
N ASN A 247 2.62 0.68 8.10
CA ASN A 247 1.53 0.55 9.03
C ASN A 247 1.92 -0.46 10.10
N ILE A 248 1.74 -0.08 11.35
CA ILE A 248 1.93 -0.95 12.52
C ILE A 248 0.61 -0.94 13.28
N TYR A 249 0.14 -2.13 13.68
CA TYR A 249 -1.05 -2.26 14.53
C TYR A 249 -0.75 -3.22 15.67
N ILE A 250 -1.24 -2.87 16.87
CA ILE A 250 -1.13 -3.67 18.07
C ILE A 250 -2.53 -3.87 18.63
N ASN A 251 -2.97 -5.12 18.76
CA ASN A 251 -4.23 -5.46 19.37
C ASN A 251 -4.08 -5.43 20.91
N TYR A 252 -4.92 -4.67 21.62
CA TYR A 252 -4.86 -4.55 23.09
C TYR A 252 -5.60 -5.66 23.80
N LEU A 253 -6.56 -6.30 23.15
CA LEU A 253 -7.46 -7.25 23.78
C LEU A 253 -7.04 -8.69 23.56
N ASN A 254 -6.23 -8.95 22.54
CA ASN A 254 -5.87 -10.30 22.16
C ASN A 254 -4.41 -10.32 21.68
N GLU A 255 -3.60 -11.22 22.23
CA GLU A 255 -2.21 -11.45 21.82
C GLU A 255 -1.37 -10.17 21.64
N THR A 256 -1.35 -9.31 22.65
CA THR A 256 -0.69 -7.99 22.62
C THR A 256 0.81 -8.04 22.29
N GLN A 257 1.45 -9.21 22.42
CA GLN A 257 2.84 -9.43 22.00
C GLN A 257 2.99 -9.56 20.47
N ASN A 258 1.91 -9.78 19.75
CA ASN A 258 1.92 -9.84 18.30
C ASN A 258 1.66 -8.46 17.74
N VAL A 259 2.54 -8.04 16.85
CA VAL A 259 2.51 -6.72 16.22
C VAL A 259 2.37 -6.95 14.73
N ASP A 260 1.27 -6.51 14.17
CA ASP A 260 1.09 -6.48 12.73
C ASP A 260 1.96 -5.38 12.14
N PHE A 261 2.62 -5.70 11.06
CA PHE A 261 3.53 -4.79 10.37
C PHE A 261 3.34 -4.89 8.86
N GLU A 262 3.18 -3.75 8.23
CA GLU A 262 3.14 -3.63 6.77
C GLU A 262 4.11 -2.55 6.33
N LEU A 263 5.00 -2.86 5.38
CA LEU A 263 5.89 -1.90 4.73
C LEU A 263 5.75 -2.05 3.22
N ASN A 264 5.41 -0.97 2.56
CA ASN A 264 5.41 -0.88 1.10
C ASN A 264 6.45 0.14 0.66
N THR A 265 7.52 -0.34 0.06
CA THR A 265 8.63 0.45 -0.49
C THR A 265 8.53 0.47 -2.01
N SER A 266 8.50 1.64 -2.61
CA SER A 266 8.54 1.84 -4.06
C SER A 266 9.79 2.62 -4.43
N ILE A 267 10.66 2.02 -5.23
CA ILE A 267 11.84 2.68 -5.79
C ILE A 267 11.56 2.94 -7.27
N LYS A 268 11.52 4.23 -7.61
CA LYS A 268 11.30 4.70 -8.97
C LYS A 268 12.60 5.21 -9.57
N MET A 269 13.02 4.59 -10.67
CA MET A 269 14.20 4.93 -11.45
C MET A 269 13.74 5.58 -12.76
N ARG A 270 13.79 6.90 -12.85
CA ARG A 270 13.32 7.66 -14.01
C ARG A 270 14.30 7.57 -15.18
N ILE A 271 13.83 7.08 -16.32
CA ILE A 271 14.57 7.02 -17.59
C ILE A 271 14.36 8.33 -18.35
N ASN A 272 13.10 8.79 -18.43
CA ASN A 272 12.71 10.09 -18.98
C ASN A 272 11.42 10.59 -18.32
N ASN A 273 10.77 11.63 -18.89
CA ASN A 273 9.57 12.22 -18.30
C ASN A 273 8.33 11.32 -18.28
N ARG A 274 8.34 10.20 -19.03
CA ARG A 274 7.20 9.28 -19.14
C ARG A 274 7.55 7.83 -18.83
N ILE A 275 8.83 7.46 -18.97
CA ILE A 275 9.29 6.08 -18.81
C ILE A 275 10.10 5.98 -17.53
N SER A 276 9.78 4.99 -16.71
CA SER A 276 10.54 4.64 -15.51
C SER A 276 10.68 3.13 -15.37
N SER A 277 11.71 2.70 -14.67
CA SER A 277 11.77 1.38 -14.06
C SER A 277 11.34 1.49 -12.61
N ASN A 278 10.52 0.55 -12.14
CA ASN A 278 9.95 0.57 -10.81
C ASN A 278 10.23 -0.77 -10.11
N LEU A 279 10.73 -0.68 -8.87
CA LEU A 279 10.85 -1.81 -7.96
C LEU A 279 9.93 -1.54 -6.77
N ILE A 280 8.97 -2.44 -6.55
CA ILE A 280 8.04 -2.38 -5.42
C ILE A 280 8.33 -3.58 -4.52
N ILE A 281 8.61 -3.33 -3.25
CA ILE A 281 8.80 -4.34 -2.21
C ILE A 281 7.70 -4.14 -1.17
N HIS A 282 6.91 -5.17 -0.95
CA HIS A 282 5.84 -5.18 0.04
C HIS A 282 6.10 -6.29 1.04
N LEU A 283 6.30 -5.90 2.30
CA LEU A 283 6.46 -6.79 3.44
C LEU A 283 5.21 -6.70 4.30
N LEU A 284 4.63 -7.84 4.63
CA LEU A 284 3.45 -7.94 5.49
C LEU A 284 3.66 -9.06 6.51
N TYR A 285 3.53 -8.73 7.78
CA TYR A 285 3.39 -9.68 8.87
C TYR A 285 2.09 -9.37 9.61
N ASP A 286 1.19 -10.33 9.65
CA ASP A 286 -0.10 -10.26 10.34
C ASP A 286 -0.44 -11.72 10.70
N ASP A 287 -0.37 -12.04 11.98
CA ASP A 287 -0.55 -13.41 12.47
C ASP A 287 -2.02 -13.90 12.40
N ASP A 288 -2.97 -12.99 12.33
CA ASP A 288 -4.36 -13.30 11.99
C ASP A 288 -4.52 -13.83 10.55
N LEU A 289 -3.57 -13.47 9.65
CA LEU A 289 -3.56 -13.94 8.26
C LEU A 289 -2.72 -15.19 8.09
N ILE A 290 -1.44 -15.10 8.44
CA ILE A 290 -0.47 -16.18 8.40
C ILE A 290 0.69 -15.85 9.35
N ASN A 291 1.09 -16.81 10.18
CA ASN A 291 2.17 -16.61 11.17
C ASN A 291 3.57 -16.63 10.53
N ASP A 292 3.69 -16.02 9.34
CA ASP A 292 4.93 -15.87 8.61
C ASP A 292 5.02 -14.51 7.92
N LEU A 293 6.25 -14.04 7.68
CA LEU A 293 6.49 -12.83 6.89
C LEU A 293 6.16 -13.09 5.42
N GLN A 294 5.19 -12.34 4.91
CA GLN A 294 4.82 -12.34 3.51
C GLN A 294 5.66 -11.30 2.77
N ILE A 295 6.26 -11.69 1.67
CA ILE A 295 7.09 -10.82 0.82
C ILE A 295 6.54 -10.85 -0.59
N ARG A 296 6.32 -9.65 -1.15
CA ARG A 296 5.98 -9.47 -2.56
C ARG A 296 6.96 -8.49 -3.17
N GLU A 297 7.59 -8.89 -4.26
CA GLU A 297 8.47 -8.05 -5.06
C GLU A 297 7.92 -7.94 -6.48
N LEU A 298 7.86 -6.72 -7.00
CA LEU A 298 7.49 -6.42 -8.36
C LEU A 298 8.54 -5.50 -8.96
N PHE A 299 9.17 -5.95 -10.04
CA PHE A 299 10.10 -5.14 -10.82
C PHE A 299 9.60 -5.02 -12.25
N GLY A 300 9.70 -3.84 -12.85
CA GLY A 300 9.26 -3.65 -14.21
C GLY A 300 9.61 -2.31 -14.80
N VAL A 301 9.50 -2.23 -16.12
CA VAL A 301 9.59 -0.99 -16.89
C VAL A 301 8.19 -0.56 -17.27
N GLY A 302 7.90 0.73 -17.13
CA GLY A 302 6.55 1.21 -17.35
C GLY A 302 6.45 2.67 -17.76
N ILE A 303 5.22 3.07 -18.01
CA ILE A 303 4.84 4.44 -18.34
C ILE A 303 4.20 5.07 -17.11
N ASP A 304 4.65 6.27 -16.78
CA ASP A 304 4.10 7.11 -15.71
C ASP A 304 3.35 8.29 -16.30
N LEU A 305 2.11 8.48 -15.85
CA LEU A 305 1.27 9.63 -16.18
C LEU A 305 0.95 10.37 -14.88
N ASN A 306 1.38 11.61 -14.75
CA ASN A 306 1.00 12.48 -13.64
C ASN A 306 -0.38 13.10 -13.92
N LEU A 307 -1.24 13.11 -12.87
CA LEU A 307 -2.60 13.68 -12.89
C LEU A 307 -2.65 14.98 -12.11
#